data_5e608b3185323500d83a7682a1a2383a
#
_entry.id   5e608b3185323500d83a7682a1a2383a
#
_cell.length_a   1.000
_cell.length_b   1.000
_cell.length_c   1.000
_cell.angle_alpha   90.00
_cell.angle_beta   90.00
_cell.angle_gamma   90.00
#
_symmetry.space_group_name_H-M   'P 1'
#
loop_
_entity.id
_entity.type
_entity.pdbx_description
1 polymer ?
#
loop_
_entity_poly.entity_id
_entity_poly.type
_entity_poly.pdbx_seq_one_letter_code
_entity_poly.pdbx_strand_id
1 'polypeptide(L)'
;MQNYWTKKENIQVAQKAVQNLNDYFNGDASAENVFDFKKWAWFFAVVDLTYTYHGAALKSVKFYFNPINEKIEPIGYDGHRLLPNFNKSILSYKPNLNKTIFDLANDNDSYKWLKNIFFQNKKINKEFYKEYIKSINLITDKSFLDNFFKIRKKEINRINAGIYTDDYIYDYDTSRESGIGIYYYDKKDIYRRAEFLLDKIQINKNFIFINLYFI
;
A
#
# COMPACT_ATOMS: atom_id res chain seq x y z
N MET A 1 -12.15 23.01 -8.82
CA MET A 1 -10.83 22.41 -9.13
C MET A 1 -10.23 22.94 -10.43
N GLN A 2 -10.99 23.11 -11.52
CA GLN A 2 -10.48 23.64 -12.81
C GLN A 2 -9.74 24.99 -12.69
N ASN A 3 -10.23 25.92 -11.86
CA ASN A 3 -9.62 27.25 -11.72
C ASN A 3 -8.27 27.29 -10.99
N TYR A 4 -7.88 26.22 -10.29
CA TYR A 4 -6.59 26.16 -9.62
C TYR A 4 -5.44 25.97 -10.60
N TRP A 5 -5.63 25.07 -11.57
CA TRP A 5 -4.61 24.73 -12.56
C TRP A 5 -4.42 25.78 -13.66
N THR A 6 -5.35 26.74 -13.77
CA THR A 6 -5.25 27.85 -14.73
C THR A 6 -4.41 29.04 -14.22
N LYS A 7 -4.03 29.05 -12.94
CA LYS A 7 -3.12 30.06 -12.41
C LYS A 7 -1.72 29.83 -12.95
N LYS A 8 -1.04 30.89 -13.41
CA LYS A 8 0.27 30.84 -14.06
C LYS A 8 1.31 30.05 -13.25
N GLU A 9 1.33 30.23 -11.93
CA GLU A 9 2.23 29.54 -11.01
C GLU A 9 1.99 28.01 -10.93
N ASN A 10 0.75 27.57 -11.09
CA ASN A 10 0.39 26.15 -11.02
C ASN A 10 0.57 25.44 -12.37
N ILE A 11 0.48 26.18 -13.48
CA ILE A 11 0.71 25.66 -14.83
C ILE A 11 2.14 25.13 -14.94
N GLN A 12 3.14 25.85 -14.45
CA GLN A 12 4.54 25.43 -14.51
C GLN A 12 4.76 24.13 -13.74
N VAL A 13 4.17 23.99 -12.55
CA VAL A 13 4.24 22.73 -11.74
C VAL A 13 3.58 21.58 -12.48
N ALA A 14 2.41 21.81 -13.09
CA ALA A 14 1.72 20.78 -13.86
C ALA A 14 2.51 20.37 -15.10
N GLN A 15 3.09 21.33 -15.82
CA GLN A 15 3.95 21.06 -16.99
C GLN A 15 5.17 20.23 -16.59
N LYS A 16 5.84 20.57 -15.48
CA LYS A 16 6.99 19.81 -14.99
C LYS A 16 6.60 18.38 -14.61
N ALA A 17 5.47 18.19 -13.93
CA ALA A 17 4.96 16.87 -13.59
C ALA A 17 4.70 16.00 -14.84
N VAL A 18 4.06 16.59 -15.87
CA VAL A 18 3.80 15.90 -17.13
C VAL A 18 5.10 15.60 -17.86
N GLN A 19 6.06 16.53 -17.87
CA GLN A 19 7.37 16.32 -18.48
C GLN A 19 8.11 15.15 -17.83
N ASN A 20 8.18 15.10 -16.49
CA ASN A 20 8.84 14.02 -15.78
C ASN A 20 8.21 12.65 -16.11
N LEU A 21 6.88 12.57 -16.21
CA LEU A 21 6.19 11.35 -16.63
C LEU A 21 6.52 10.98 -18.09
N ASN A 22 6.52 11.94 -18.99
CA ASN A 22 6.86 11.70 -20.39
C ASN A 22 8.31 11.21 -20.54
N ASP A 23 9.26 11.85 -19.86
CA ASP A 23 10.67 11.44 -19.85
C ASP A 23 10.81 9.99 -19.35
N TYR A 24 10.05 9.63 -18.30
CA TYR A 24 10.03 8.26 -17.81
C TYR A 24 9.46 7.27 -18.84
N PHE A 25 8.30 7.55 -19.43
CA PHE A 25 7.67 6.65 -20.38
C PHE A 25 8.43 6.55 -21.71
N ASN A 26 9.18 7.58 -22.09
CA ASN A 26 10.06 7.58 -23.26
C ASN A 26 11.40 6.87 -22.98
N GLY A 27 11.73 6.57 -21.71
CA GLY A 27 12.99 5.98 -21.32
C GLY A 27 14.13 6.98 -21.10
N ASP A 28 13.83 8.28 -21.11
CA ASP A 28 14.80 9.36 -20.92
C ASP A 28 15.13 9.59 -19.43
N ALA A 29 14.26 9.13 -18.52
CA ALA A 29 14.46 9.18 -17.09
C ALA A 29 14.24 7.81 -16.42
N SER A 30 15.00 7.52 -15.37
CA SER A 30 14.80 6.31 -14.57
C SER A 30 13.62 6.47 -13.59
N ALA A 31 13.01 5.34 -13.19
CA ALA A 31 11.89 5.36 -12.23
C ALA A 31 12.25 6.05 -10.90
N GLU A 32 13.46 5.84 -10.38
CA GLU A 32 13.94 6.46 -9.15
C GLU A 32 14.11 7.98 -9.23
N ASN A 33 14.28 8.52 -10.42
CA ASN A 33 14.36 9.96 -10.64
C ASN A 33 12.98 10.61 -10.62
N VAL A 34 11.96 9.88 -11.08
CA VAL A 34 10.58 10.39 -11.23
C VAL A 34 9.69 10.04 -10.04
N PHE A 35 9.85 8.87 -9.45
CA PHE A 35 9.04 8.40 -8.33
C PHE A 35 9.83 8.42 -7.02
N ASP A 36 9.23 8.91 -5.94
CA ASP A 36 9.85 8.85 -4.61
C ASP A 36 9.79 7.42 -4.07
N PHE A 37 10.80 6.61 -4.38
CA PHE A 37 10.87 5.21 -4.00
C PHE A 37 10.71 4.99 -2.50
N LYS A 38 11.23 5.90 -1.67
CA LYS A 38 11.10 5.79 -0.22
C LYS A 38 9.64 5.93 0.24
N LYS A 39 8.91 6.91 -0.30
CA LYS A 39 7.50 7.12 0.04
C LYS A 39 6.59 6.04 -0.55
N TRP A 40 6.86 5.60 -1.77
CA TRP A 40 6.14 4.49 -2.38
C TRP A 40 6.39 3.17 -1.64
N ALA A 41 7.62 2.90 -1.24
CA ALA A 41 7.97 1.73 -0.45
C ALA A 41 7.25 1.71 0.91
N TRP A 42 7.21 2.86 1.59
CA TRP A 42 6.44 3.02 2.82
C TRP A 42 4.94 2.80 2.60
N PHE A 43 4.37 3.40 1.55
CA PHE A 43 2.96 3.21 1.19
C PHE A 43 2.62 1.73 0.99
N PHE A 44 3.41 1.00 0.19
CA PHE A 44 3.15 -0.41 -0.03
C PHE A 44 3.40 -1.27 1.20
N ALA A 45 4.36 -0.93 2.04
CA ALA A 45 4.57 -1.61 3.31
C ALA A 45 3.32 -1.48 4.22
N VAL A 46 2.74 -0.28 4.32
CA VAL A 46 1.50 -0.04 5.07
C VAL A 46 0.33 -0.81 4.45
N VAL A 47 0.18 -0.77 3.11
CA VAL A 47 -0.84 -1.54 2.38
C VAL A 47 -0.73 -3.03 2.69
N ASP A 48 0.48 -3.58 2.68
CA ASP A 48 0.74 -4.99 2.97
C ASP A 48 0.44 -5.35 4.42
N LEU A 49 0.83 -4.51 5.38
CA LEU A 49 0.56 -4.74 6.80
C LEU A 49 -0.95 -4.70 7.12
N THR A 50 -1.67 -3.79 6.48
CA THR A 50 -3.07 -3.51 6.80
C THR A 50 -4.07 -4.16 5.85
N TYR A 51 -3.62 -4.84 4.80
CA TYR A 51 -4.45 -5.40 3.71
C TYR A 51 -5.29 -4.35 2.96
N THR A 52 -4.90 -3.10 2.96
CA THR A 52 -5.63 -2.02 2.29
C THR A 52 -5.34 -1.97 0.80
N TYR A 53 -5.32 -3.12 0.16
CA TYR A 53 -4.94 -3.28 -1.24
C TYR A 53 -5.79 -2.49 -2.21
N HIS A 54 -7.06 -2.20 -1.87
CA HIS A 54 -7.91 -1.41 -2.75
C HIS A 54 -7.31 -0.04 -3.07
N GLY A 55 -6.69 0.61 -2.09
CA GLY A 55 -6.01 1.89 -2.28
C GLY A 55 -4.80 1.84 -3.22
N ALA A 56 -4.27 0.64 -3.49
CA ALA A 56 -3.17 0.44 -4.44
C ALA A 56 -3.64 -0.11 -5.81
N ALA A 57 -4.93 -0.43 -5.98
CA ALA A 57 -5.47 -0.86 -7.27
C ALA A 57 -5.48 0.28 -8.27
N LEU A 58 -5.25 -0.01 -9.57
CA LEU A 58 -5.14 0.98 -10.65
C LEU A 58 -6.30 2.00 -10.67
N LYS A 59 -7.53 1.55 -10.39
CA LYS A 59 -8.71 2.42 -10.36
C LYS A 59 -8.78 3.36 -9.16
N SER A 60 -8.06 3.04 -8.07
CA SER A 60 -8.17 3.73 -6.77
C SER A 60 -6.88 4.45 -6.38
N VAL A 61 -5.71 3.99 -6.87
CA VAL A 61 -4.43 4.62 -6.53
C VAL A 61 -4.42 6.10 -6.88
N LYS A 62 -3.95 6.92 -5.94
CA LYS A 62 -3.78 8.36 -6.10
C LYS A 62 -2.33 8.73 -5.81
N PHE A 63 -1.87 9.72 -6.51
CA PHE A 63 -0.52 10.28 -6.33
C PHE A 63 -0.53 11.77 -6.64
N TYR A 64 0.50 12.45 -6.20
CA TYR A 64 0.72 13.87 -6.51
C TYR A 64 2.18 14.11 -6.89
N PHE A 65 2.41 15.17 -7.62
CA PHE A 65 3.74 15.67 -7.89
C PHE A 65 4.15 16.63 -6.78
N ASN A 66 5.26 16.34 -6.12
CA ASN A 66 5.84 17.21 -5.11
C ASN A 66 6.82 18.19 -5.78
N PRO A 67 6.50 19.50 -5.85
CA PRO A 67 7.36 20.46 -6.55
C PRO A 67 8.67 20.76 -5.81
N ILE A 68 8.83 20.34 -4.55
CA ILE A 68 10.05 20.57 -3.78
C ILE A 68 11.17 19.60 -4.18
N ASN A 69 10.84 18.32 -4.33
CA ASN A 69 11.80 17.29 -4.74
C ASN A 69 11.60 16.81 -6.19
N GLU A 70 10.64 17.41 -6.89
CA GLU A 70 10.24 17.11 -8.26
C GLU A 70 9.88 15.64 -8.52
N LYS A 71 9.34 14.96 -7.50
CA LYS A 71 8.99 13.54 -7.57
C LYS A 71 7.50 13.29 -7.40
N ILE A 72 7.06 12.16 -7.95
CA ILE A 72 5.70 11.65 -7.79
C ILE A 72 5.63 10.80 -6.53
N GLU A 73 4.70 11.15 -5.66
CA GLU A 73 4.50 10.55 -4.34
C GLU A 73 3.09 9.97 -4.21
N PRO A 74 2.92 8.85 -3.48
CA PRO A 74 1.59 8.27 -3.28
C PRO A 74 0.75 9.08 -2.30
N ILE A 75 -0.56 9.02 -2.49
CA ILE A 75 -1.57 9.50 -1.53
C ILE A 75 -2.30 8.29 -0.96
N GLY A 76 -2.37 8.19 0.37
CA GLY A 76 -3.23 7.21 1.04
C GLY A 76 -4.70 7.57 0.83
N TYR A 77 -5.36 6.85 -0.07
CA TYR A 77 -6.74 7.08 -0.45
C TYR A 77 -7.46 5.73 -0.62
N ASP A 78 -8.76 5.68 -0.28
CA ASP A 78 -9.64 4.54 -0.51
C ASP A 78 -9.06 3.19 0.01
N GLY A 79 -8.38 3.28 1.16
CA GLY A 79 -7.65 2.18 1.77
C GLY A 79 -8.54 1.24 2.56
N HIS A 80 -9.49 0.58 1.91
CA HIS A 80 -10.25 -0.49 2.54
C HIS A 80 -9.67 -1.86 2.22
N ARG A 81 -9.97 -2.85 3.04
CA ARG A 81 -9.55 -4.23 2.83
C ARG A 81 -10.22 -4.81 1.60
N LEU A 82 -9.47 -5.51 0.75
CA LEU A 82 -10.04 -6.38 -0.26
C LEU A 82 -10.40 -7.71 0.40
N LEU A 83 -11.69 -7.96 0.52
CA LEU A 83 -12.22 -9.25 0.96
C LEU A 83 -12.31 -10.18 -0.25
N PRO A 84 -11.62 -11.32 -0.27
CA PRO A 84 -11.54 -12.17 -1.47
C PRO A 84 -12.82 -12.92 -1.81
N ASN A 85 -13.86 -12.93 -1.02
CA ASN A 85 -15.17 -13.52 -1.35
C ASN A 85 -16.27 -12.89 -0.50
N PHE A 86 -17.17 -12.17 -1.13
CA PHE A 86 -18.34 -11.54 -0.52
C PHE A 86 -19.39 -12.54 0.02
N ASN A 87 -19.20 -13.85 -0.15
CA ASN A 87 -20.18 -14.89 0.18
C ASN A 87 -19.89 -15.64 1.48
N LYS A 88 -19.00 -15.18 2.32
CA LYS A 88 -18.72 -15.80 3.62
C LYS A 88 -18.97 -14.81 4.75
N SER A 89 -19.65 -15.26 5.79
CA SER A 89 -19.91 -14.51 7.02
C SER A 89 -18.64 -13.78 7.50
N ILE A 90 -18.79 -12.52 7.88
CA ILE A 90 -17.73 -11.65 8.42
C ILE A 90 -16.97 -12.33 9.55
N LEU A 91 -17.66 -13.14 10.37
CA LEU A 91 -17.09 -13.87 11.50
C LEU A 91 -16.18 -15.03 11.07
N SER A 92 -16.33 -15.56 9.84
CA SER A 92 -15.52 -16.65 9.31
C SER A 92 -14.42 -16.19 8.33
N TYR A 93 -14.34 -14.87 8.08
CA TYR A 93 -13.37 -14.35 7.14
C TYR A 93 -11.96 -14.38 7.73
N LYS A 94 -11.12 -15.21 7.13
CA LYS A 94 -9.67 -15.14 7.31
C LYS A 94 -9.09 -14.48 6.06
N PRO A 95 -8.48 -13.29 6.15
CA PRO A 95 -7.79 -12.69 5.02
C PRO A 95 -6.81 -13.71 4.44
N ASN A 96 -6.66 -13.74 3.12
CA ASN A 96 -5.60 -14.55 2.50
C ASN A 96 -4.25 -13.94 2.89
N LEU A 97 -3.71 -14.40 4.02
CA LEU A 97 -2.51 -13.87 4.67
C LEU A 97 -1.23 -14.08 3.83
N ASN A 98 -1.32 -14.82 2.72
CA ASN A 98 -0.16 -15.39 2.04
C ASN A 98 0.34 -14.58 0.84
N LYS A 99 -0.24 -13.40 0.56
CA LYS A 99 0.16 -12.54 -0.56
C LYS A 99 0.62 -11.18 -0.11
N THR A 100 1.61 -10.63 -0.82
CA THR A 100 2.05 -9.24 -0.75
C THR A 100 1.50 -8.47 -1.95
N ILE A 101 1.68 -7.15 -1.97
CA ILE A 101 1.33 -6.31 -3.12
C ILE A 101 2.08 -6.75 -4.40
N PHE A 102 3.29 -7.28 -4.27
CA PHE A 102 4.06 -7.77 -5.42
C PHE A 102 3.57 -9.12 -5.94
N ASP A 103 3.06 -9.98 -5.07
CA ASP A 103 2.37 -11.21 -5.49
C ASP A 103 1.09 -10.83 -6.28
N LEU A 104 0.34 -9.83 -5.82
CA LEU A 104 -0.83 -9.32 -6.52
C LEU A 104 -0.47 -8.70 -7.88
N ALA A 105 0.66 -8.00 -7.98
CA ALA A 105 1.12 -7.46 -9.27
C ALA A 105 1.36 -8.57 -10.31
N ASN A 106 1.66 -9.78 -9.90
CA ASN A 106 1.81 -10.93 -10.80
C ASN A 106 0.47 -11.57 -11.18
N ASP A 107 -0.47 -11.63 -10.25
CA ASP A 107 -1.65 -12.48 -10.34
C ASP A 107 -2.94 -11.72 -10.69
N ASN A 108 -2.95 -10.37 -10.60
CA ASN A 108 -4.16 -9.58 -10.72
C ASN A 108 -3.95 -8.31 -11.57
N ASP A 109 -4.77 -8.15 -12.61
CA ASP A 109 -4.68 -7.04 -13.56
C ASP A 109 -4.76 -5.66 -12.92
N SER A 110 -5.52 -5.52 -11.83
CA SER A 110 -5.65 -4.24 -11.10
C SER A 110 -4.32 -3.75 -10.51
N TYR A 111 -3.32 -4.61 -10.38
CA TYR A 111 -2.01 -4.28 -9.80
C TYR A 111 -0.86 -4.40 -10.81
N LYS A 112 -1.11 -4.78 -12.05
CA LYS A 112 -0.06 -4.91 -13.09
C LYS A 112 0.68 -3.60 -13.37
N TRP A 113 0.06 -2.46 -13.12
CA TRP A 113 0.68 -1.16 -13.28
C TRP A 113 1.97 -0.99 -12.45
N LEU A 114 2.06 -1.69 -11.30
CA LEU A 114 3.27 -1.70 -10.47
C LEU A 114 4.50 -2.19 -11.25
N LYS A 115 4.30 -3.12 -12.19
CA LYS A 115 5.40 -3.66 -12.99
C LYS A 115 6.01 -2.62 -13.89
N ASN A 116 5.22 -1.67 -14.36
CA ASN A 116 5.71 -0.62 -15.24
C ASN A 116 6.63 0.37 -14.51
N ILE A 117 6.50 0.51 -13.19
CA ILE A 117 7.21 1.54 -12.41
C ILE A 117 8.27 0.90 -11.49
N PHE A 118 7.90 -0.16 -10.78
CA PHE A 118 8.72 -0.72 -9.69
C PHE A 118 9.43 -2.02 -10.06
N PHE A 119 9.34 -2.45 -11.33
CA PHE A 119 10.05 -3.62 -11.82
C PHE A 119 11.02 -3.23 -12.93
N GLN A 120 12.13 -3.95 -12.97
CA GLN A 120 13.15 -3.87 -14.02
C GLN A 120 13.52 -5.29 -14.44
N ASN A 121 13.53 -5.58 -15.74
CA ASN A 121 13.83 -6.93 -16.25
C ASN A 121 12.99 -8.04 -15.57
N LYS A 122 11.68 -7.80 -15.43
CA LYS A 122 10.70 -8.71 -14.79
C LYS A 122 10.95 -8.97 -13.29
N LYS A 123 11.91 -8.32 -12.66
CA LYS A 123 12.20 -8.38 -11.22
C LYS A 123 11.90 -7.04 -10.57
N ILE A 124 11.59 -7.03 -9.26
CA ILE A 124 11.43 -5.78 -8.52
C ILE A 124 12.74 -5.00 -8.60
N ASN A 125 12.66 -3.70 -8.89
CA ASN A 125 13.82 -2.82 -8.93
C ASN A 125 14.57 -2.91 -7.59
N LYS A 126 15.89 -3.12 -7.65
CA LYS A 126 16.72 -3.40 -6.47
C LYS A 126 16.70 -2.26 -5.44
N GLU A 127 16.80 -1.02 -5.89
CA GLU A 127 16.83 0.13 -4.98
C GLU A 127 15.46 0.35 -4.35
N PHE A 128 14.38 0.21 -5.13
CA PHE A 128 13.04 0.22 -4.60
C PHE A 128 12.80 -0.89 -3.56
N TYR A 129 13.24 -2.12 -3.86
CA TYR A 129 13.09 -3.26 -2.95
C TYR A 129 13.83 -3.06 -1.62
N LYS A 130 15.03 -2.46 -1.65
CA LYS A 130 15.75 -2.09 -0.41
C LYS A 130 14.93 -1.16 0.48
N GLU A 131 14.33 -0.13 -0.10
CA GLU A 131 13.48 0.81 0.66
C GLU A 131 12.22 0.13 1.18
N TYR A 132 11.62 -0.77 0.39
CA TYR A 132 10.48 -1.57 0.83
C TYR A 132 10.82 -2.47 2.03
N ILE A 133 11.95 -3.19 1.98
CA ILE A 133 12.42 -4.03 3.10
C ILE A 133 12.68 -3.19 4.36
N LYS A 134 13.30 -2.02 4.22
CA LYS A 134 13.48 -1.10 5.36
C LYS A 134 12.15 -0.70 5.97
N SER A 135 11.18 -0.35 5.13
CA SER A 135 9.84 0.04 5.56
C SER A 135 9.12 -1.10 6.26
N ILE A 136 9.15 -2.32 5.70
CA ILE A 136 8.57 -3.50 6.33
C ILE A 136 9.22 -3.76 7.69
N ASN A 137 10.55 -3.82 7.78
CA ASN A 137 11.24 -4.06 9.05
C ASN A 137 10.84 -3.04 10.12
N LEU A 138 10.65 -1.76 9.76
CA LEU A 138 10.26 -0.72 10.69
C LEU A 138 8.82 -0.89 11.18
N ILE A 139 7.85 -1.06 10.25
CA ILE A 139 6.42 -1.10 10.63
C ILE A 139 6.00 -2.43 11.25
N THR A 140 6.78 -3.50 11.05
CA THR A 140 6.52 -4.82 11.65
C THR A 140 7.27 -5.02 12.97
N ASP A 141 8.15 -4.08 13.34
CA ASP A 141 8.83 -4.12 14.63
C ASP A 141 7.82 -4.11 15.77
N LYS A 142 7.96 -5.06 16.69
CA LYS A 142 7.01 -5.21 17.79
C LYS A 142 6.94 -3.97 18.67
N SER A 143 8.07 -3.33 18.93
CA SER A 143 8.13 -2.13 19.78
C SER A 143 7.47 -0.94 19.08
N PHE A 144 7.62 -0.81 17.77
CA PHE A 144 6.93 0.18 16.96
C PHE A 144 5.40 -0.01 17.03
N LEU A 145 4.92 -1.23 16.82
CA LEU A 145 3.49 -1.55 16.87
C LEU A 145 2.89 -1.34 18.26
N ASP A 146 3.59 -1.81 19.31
CA ASP A 146 3.14 -1.62 20.69
C ASP A 146 3.02 -0.14 21.06
N ASN A 147 4.01 0.66 20.67
CA ASN A 147 4.00 2.10 20.89
C ASN A 147 2.90 2.81 20.08
N PHE A 148 2.73 2.44 18.81
CA PHE A 148 1.65 2.96 17.97
C PHE A 148 0.28 2.73 18.60
N PHE A 149 -0.04 1.50 18.98
CA PHE A 149 -1.32 1.16 19.61
C PHE A 149 -1.50 1.81 21.00
N LYS A 150 -0.41 2.01 21.75
CA LYS A 150 -0.43 2.72 23.02
C LYS A 150 -0.78 4.19 22.85
N ILE A 151 -0.10 4.88 21.95
CA ILE A 151 -0.28 6.31 21.68
C ILE A 151 -1.68 6.59 21.10
N ARG A 152 -2.14 5.74 20.17
CA ARG A 152 -3.42 5.90 19.45
C ARG A 152 -4.62 5.28 20.16
N LYS A 153 -4.45 4.71 21.34
CA LYS A 153 -5.51 3.99 22.06
C LYS A 153 -6.82 4.78 22.19
N LYS A 154 -6.73 6.06 22.57
CA LYS A 154 -7.92 6.92 22.72
C LYS A 154 -8.66 7.14 21.41
N GLU A 155 -7.90 7.40 20.34
CA GLU A 155 -8.44 7.62 19.01
C GLU A 155 -9.09 6.35 18.44
N ILE A 156 -8.41 5.21 18.55
CA ILE A 156 -8.91 3.90 18.13
C ILE A 156 -10.20 3.56 18.89
N ASN A 157 -10.23 3.75 20.21
CA ASN A 157 -11.42 3.49 21.01
C ASN A 157 -12.59 4.41 20.62
N ARG A 158 -12.32 5.70 20.33
CA ARG A 158 -13.34 6.64 19.88
C ARG A 158 -13.92 6.24 18.53
N ILE A 159 -13.07 5.84 17.58
CA ILE A 159 -13.51 5.39 16.25
C ILE A 159 -14.32 4.12 16.37
N ASN A 160 -13.83 3.13 17.12
CA ASN A 160 -14.55 1.87 17.37
C ASN A 160 -15.91 2.11 18.01
N ALA A 161 -15.98 2.96 19.06
CA ALA A 161 -17.25 3.31 19.68
C ALA A 161 -18.23 3.93 18.67
N GLY A 162 -17.76 4.82 17.79
CA GLY A 162 -18.59 5.41 16.73
C GLY A 162 -19.08 4.38 15.71
N ILE A 163 -18.22 3.44 15.31
CA ILE A 163 -18.60 2.37 14.39
C ILE A 163 -19.64 1.41 15.02
N TYR A 164 -19.52 1.11 16.32
CA TYR A 164 -20.42 0.17 17.00
C TYR A 164 -21.69 0.78 17.57
N THR A 165 -21.80 2.12 17.68
CA THR A 165 -23.00 2.79 18.16
C THR A 165 -23.96 3.20 17.06
N ASP A 166 -23.58 3.04 15.80
CA ASP A 166 -24.46 3.31 14.67
C ASP A 166 -25.36 2.07 14.46
N ASP A 167 -26.64 2.18 14.85
CA ASP A 167 -27.64 1.12 14.67
C ASP A 167 -27.75 0.66 13.21
N TYR A 168 -27.36 1.51 12.28
CA TYR A 168 -27.22 1.20 10.84
C TYR A 168 -26.26 0.03 10.57
N ILE A 169 -25.29 -0.20 11.45
CA ILE A 169 -24.31 -1.27 11.29
C ILE A 169 -24.88 -2.62 11.71
N TYR A 170 -25.80 -2.64 12.68
CA TYR A 170 -26.45 -3.85 13.15
C TYR A 170 -27.61 -4.32 12.27
N ASP A 171 -28.28 -3.37 11.62
CA ASP A 171 -29.44 -3.63 10.75
C ASP A 171 -29.03 -3.84 9.28
N TYR A 172 -27.73 -3.76 8.99
CA TYR A 172 -27.22 -3.99 7.65
C TYR A 172 -27.39 -5.47 7.33
N ASP A 173 -28.38 -5.73 6.48
CA ASP A 173 -28.69 -7.05 5.94
C ASP A 173 -27.41 -7.85 5.70
N THR A 174 -27.22 -8.90 6.48
CA THR A 174 -26.07 -9.81 6.37
C THR A 174 -25.95 -10.44 4.99
N SER A 175 -26.99 -10.32 4.15
CA SER A 175 -26.96 -10.66 2.73
C SER A 175 -26.15 -9.69 1.87
N ARG A 176 -25.90 -8.48 2.36
CA ARG A 176 -24.97 -7.50 1.77
C ARG A 176 -23.66 -7.45 2.56
N GLU A 177 -22.93 -8.52 2.56
CA GLU A 177 -21.71 -8.82 3.30
C GLU A 177 -20.56 -7.78 3.16
N SER A 178 -20.85 -6.57 2.70
CA SER A 178 -19.85 -5.63 2.23
C SER A 178 -19.44 -4.56 3.23
N GLY A 179 -20.20 -4.33 4.30
CA GLY A 179 -20.01 -3.08 5.07
C GLY A 179 -18.95 -3.16 6.14
N ILE A 180 -19.17 -3.92 7.18
CA ILE A 180 -18.42 -3.82 8.43
C ILE A 180 -17.05 -4.50 8.36
N GLY A 181 -16.96 -5.64 7.68
CA GLY A 181 -15.72 -6.43 7.63
C GLY A 181 -14.56 -5.71 6.94
N ILE A 182 -14.84 -4.79 6.01
CA ILE A 182 -13.80 -4.03 5.30
C ILE A 182 -13.16 -2.93 6.16
N TYR A 183 -13.85 -2.48 7.21
CA TYR A 183 -13.37 -1.41 8.10
C TYR A 183 -12.95 -1.94 9.47
N TYR A 184 -13.22 -3.21 9.78
CA TYR A 184 -12.84 -3.80 11.04
C TYR A 184 -11.38 -4.25 11.05
N TYR A 185 -10.63 -3.82 12.07
CA TYR A 185 -9.26 -4.23 12.32
C TYR A 185 -9.13 -4.81 13.72
N ASP A 186 -8.78 -6.10 13.81
CA ASP A 186 -8.29 -6.67 15.06
C ASP A 186 -6.78 -6.40 15.17
N LYS A 187 -6.35 -5.88 16.32
CA LYS A 187 -4.94 -5.70 16.66
C LYS A 187 -4.14 -7.00 16.43
N LYS A 188 -4.72 -8.15 16.78
CA LYS A 188 -4.09 -9.46 16.60
C LYS A 188 -3.81 -9.79 15.12
N ASP A 189 -4.67 -9.33 14.20
CA ASP A 189 -4.48 -9.55 12.78
C ASP A 189 -3.26 -8.77 12.26
N ILE A 190 -3.05 -7.55 12.77
CA ILE A 190 -1.88 -6.74 12.42
C ILE A 190 -0.59 -7.42 12.87
N TYR A 191 -0.53 -7.98 14.09
CA TYR A 191 0.66 -8.69 14.57
C TYR A 191 0.92 -9.98 13.78
N ARG A 192 -0.11 -10.78 13.53
CA ARG A 192 0.02 -11.99 12.67
C ARG A 192 0.52 -11.64 11.28
N ARG A 193 0.04 -10.52 10.75
CA ARG A 193 0.48 -10.05 9.44
C ARG A 193 1.93 -9.57 9.46
N ALA A 194 2.34 -8.89 10.51
CA ALA A 194 3.73 -8.48 10.70
C ALA A 194 4.67 -9.69 10.72
N GLU A 195 4.34 -10.74 11.46
CA GLU A 195 5.11 -12.00 11.48
C GLU A 195 5.22 -12.61 10.09
N PHE A 196 4.10 -12.75 9.36
CA PHE A 196 4.12 -13.27 8.00
C PHE A 196 5.02 -12.44 7.07
N LEU A 197 4.95 -11.11 7.13
CA LEU A 197 5.77 -10.25 6.26
C LEU A 197 7.26 -10.40 6.58
N LEU A 198 7.63 -10.52 7.84
CA LEU A 198 9.01 -10.77 8.25
C LEU A 198 9.52 -12.12 7.74
N ASP A 199 8.74 -13.18 7.87
CA ASP A 199 9.08 -14.51 7.36
C ASP A 199 9.27 -14.51 5.84
N LYS A 200 8.33 -13.87 5.12
CA LYS A 200 8.40 -13.72 3.65
C LYS A 200 9.68 -13.01 3.19
N ILE A 201 10.10 -11.99 3.92
CA ILE A 201 11.34 -11.25 3.64
C ILE A 201 12.58 -12.08 3.92
N GLN A 202 12.62 -12.83 5.02
CA GLN A 202 13.76 -13.67 5.36
C GLN A 202 13.95 -14.79 4.33
N ILE A 203 12.88 -15.43 3.88
CA ILE A 203 12.93 -16.42 2.81
C ILE A 203 13.54 -15.81 1.55
N ASN A 204 13.10 -14.63 1.15
CA ASN A 204 13.63 -13.96 -0.03
C ASN A 204 15.10 -13.55 0.12
N LYS A 205 15.55 -13.15 1.31
CA LYS A 205 16.98 -12.89 1.57
C LYS A 205 17.82 -14.13 1.37
N ASN A 206 17.40 -15.26 1.87
CA ASN A 206 18.11 -16.52 1.72
C ASN A 206 18.21 -16.95 0.25
N PHE A 207 17.17 -16.76 -0.55
CA PHE A 207 17.20 -17.02 -2.00
C PHE A 207 18.16 -16.07 -2.75
N ILE A 208 18.27 -14.82 -2.35
CA ILE A 208 19.20 -13.86 -2.97
C ILE A 208 20.64 -14.24 -2.62
N PHE A 209 20.93 -14.67 -1.38
CA PHE A 209 22.25 -15.13 -0.99
C PHE A 209 22.67 -16.41 -1.72
N ILE A 210 21.78 -17.39 -1.88
CA ILE A 210 22.07 -18.63 -2.60
C ILE A 210 22.41 -18.35 -4.08
N ASN A 211 21.71 -17.44 -4.74
CA ASN A 211 21.98 -17.09 -6.14
C ASN A 211 23.25 -16.23 -6.34
N LEU A 212 23.82 -15.64 -5.28
CA LEU A 212 25.07 -14.88 -5.36
C LEU A 212 26.33 -15.74 -5.15
N TYR A 213 26.16 -16.96 -4.62
CA TYR A 213 27.28 -17.92 -4.39
C TYR A 213 27.41 -18.99 -5.48
N PHE A 214 26.51 -19.01 -6.48
CA PHE A 214 26.50 -20.00 -7.57
C PHE A 214 26.61 -19.38 -8.99
N ILE A 215 27.24 -18.21 -9.11
CA ILE A 215 27.61 -17.62 -10.40
C ILE A 215 29.14 -17.43 -10.43
#